data_550ec203a31cdc71211f01827a69566e
#
_entry.id   550ec203a31cdc71211f01827a69566e
#
_cell.length_a   1.000
_cell.length_b   1.000
_cell.length_c   1.000
_cell.angle_alpha   90.00
_cell.angle_beta   90.00
_cell.angle_gamma   90.00
#
_symmetry.space_group_name_H-M   'P 1'
#
loop_
_entity.id
_entity.type
_entity.pdbx_description
1 polymer ?
#
loop_
_entity_poly.entity_id
_entity_poly.type
_entity_poly.pdbx_seq_one_letter_code
_entity_poly.pdbx_strand_id
1 'polypeptide(L)'
;MANDTTARDADRAWDLMKKIGFAMLVTHDGDKLRARPMSAYLERENNTIYFLPDARRHKDEEIVRNPGVNLSFADAGDQKYVSVTGTAVVSNDRAKIKELFSTPAKAWWDSAEDPNIRVLKITPYDAEFWDSPGSVISYVKMAAAAITGTHPDLGDNRTVTM
;
A
#
# COMPACT_ATOMS: atom_id res chain seq x y z
N MET A 1 -28.23 1.38 1.04
CA MET A 1 -27.48 1.77 2.25
C MET A 1 -26.16 1.01 2.42
N ALA A 2 -26.12 -0.30 2.28
CA ALA A 2 -24.86 -1.06 2.37
C ALA A 2 -23.80 -0.64 1.31
N ASN A 3 -24.20 -0.38 0.08
CA ASN A 3 -23.29 0.05 -1.01
C ASN A 3 -22.60 1.40 -0.76
N ASP A 4 -23.26 2.33 -0.09
CA ASP A 4 -22.72 3.68 0.15
C ASP A 4 -21.63 3.67 1.24
N THR A 5 -21.78 2.84 2.26
CA THR A 5 -20.76 2.71 3.32
C THR A 5 -19.52 2.01 2.80
N THR A 6 -19.67 0.92 2.05
CA THR A 6 -18.55 0.18 1.45
C THR A 6 -17.75 1.05 0.47
N ALA A 7 -18.44 1.84 -0.36
CA ALA A 7 -17.78 2.78 -1.26
C ALA A 7 -16.98 3.85 -0.51
N ARG A 8 -17.55 4.41 0.57
CA ARG A 8 -16.85 5.39 1.42
C ARG A 8 -15.64 4.80 2.14
N ASP A 9 -15.74 3.56 2.60
CA ASP A 9 -14.63 2.88 3.26
C ASP A 9 -13.51 2.57 2.25
N ALA A 10 -13.84 2.15 1.03
CA ALA A 10 -12.86 1.99 -0.04
C ALA A 10 -12.18 3.33 -0.38
N ASP A 11 -12.96 4.41 -0.51
CA ASP A 11 -12.44 5.77 -0.73
C ASP A 11 -11.47 6.18 0.36
N ARG A 12 -11.80 5.90 1.60
CA ARG A 12 -10.93 6.20 2.74
C ARG A 12 -9.62 5.42 2.70
N ALA A 13 -9.65 4.14 2.34
CA ALA A 13 -8.44 3.33 2.16
C ALA A 13 -7.52 3.94 1.09
N TRP A 14 -8.06 4.35 -0.07
CA TRP A 14 -7.30 5.01 -1.13
C TRP A 14 -6.70 6.35 -0.69
N ASP A 15 -7.44 7.16 0.05
CA ASP A 15 -6.96 8.44 0.58
C ASP A 15 -5.80 8.25 1.57
N LEU A 16 -5.90 7.26 2.44
CA LEU A 16 -4.82 6.91 3.38
C LEU A 16 -3.57 6.43 2.64
N MET A 17 -3.70 5.53 1.67
CA MET A 17 -2.58 5.06 0.84
C MET A 17 -1.91 6.23 0.11
N LYS A 18 -2.70 7.16 -0.45
CA LYS A 18 -2.19 8.34 -1.14
C LYS A 18 -1.41 9.27 -0.20
N LYS A 19 -1.94 9.49 0.99
CA LYS A 19 -1.29 10.33 2.01
C LYS A 19 0.05 9.73 2.46
N ILE A 20 0.11 8.42 2.66
CA ILE A 20 1.32 7.74 3.13
C ILE A 20 2.36 7.62 2.00
N GLY A 21 1.95 7.20 0.80
CA GLY A 21 2.75 7.20 -0.42
C GLY A 21 3.78 6.07 -0.55
N PHE A 22 4.26 5.49 0.56
CA PHE A 22 5.18 4.36 0.57
C PHE A 22 4.51 3.13 1.16
N ALA A 23 4.82 1.97 0.57
CA ALA A 23 4.35 0.69 1.06
C ALA A 23 5.51 -0.28 1.29
N MET A 24 5.36 -1.15 2.28
CA MET A 24 6.12 -2.39 2.36
C MET A 24 5.45 -3.39 1.43
N LEU A 25 6.07 -3.65 0.28
CA LEU A 25 5.62 -4.70 -0.64
C LEU A 25 6.11 -6.06 -0.12
N VAL A 26 5.17 -6.95 0.16
CA VAL A 26 5.42 -8.31 0.63
C VAL A 26 5.18 -9.30 -0.50
N THR A 27 6.21 -10.07 -0.84
CA THR A 27 6.19 -11.11 -1.87
C THR A 27 6.70 -12.44 -1.32
N HIS A 28 6.40 -13.52 -2.02
CA HIS A 28 7.01 -14.82 -1.74
C HIS A 28 8.41 -14.91 -2.36
N ASP A 29 9.37 -15.40 -1.58
CA ASP A 29 10.72 -15.77 -2.01
C ASP A 29 10.96 -17.23 -1.60
N GLY A 30 10.52 -18.16 -2.45
CA GLY A 30 10.41 -19.57 -2.08
C GLY A 30 9.40 -19.76 -0.95
N ASP A 31 9.84 -20.36 0.14
CA ASP A 31 9.02 -20.58 1.34
C ASP A 31 9.00 -19.38 2.31
N LYS A 32 9.70 -18.31 1.97
CA LYS A 32 9.81 -17.11 2.81
C LYS A 32 8.95 -15.98 2.27
N LEU A 33 8.48 -15.15 3.19
CA LEU A 33 7.90 -13.85 2.87
C LEU A 33 8.97 -12.78 3.01
N ARG A 34 9.08 -11.89 2.00
CA ARG A 34 9.96 -10.73 2.03
C ARG A 34 9.18 -9.45 1.91
N ALA A 35 9.49 -8.48 2.76
CA ALA A 35 8.95 -7.14 2.71
C ALA A 35 10.03 -6.15 2.24
N ARG A 36 9.65 -5.20 1.37
CA ARG A 36 10.57 -4.18 0.84
C ARG A 36 9.84 -2.83 0.74
N PRO A 37 10.44 -1.72 1.19
CA PRO A 37 9.82 -0.41 1.02
C PRO A 37 9.87 0.03 -0.44
N MET A 38 8.77 0.53 -0.94
CA MET A 38 8.65 1.03 -2.31
C MET A 38 7.67 2.21 -2.39
N SER A 39 7.98 3.18 -3.26
CA SER A 39 7.05 4.24 -3.61
C SER A 39 5.87 3.68 -4.40
N ALA A 40 4.67 3.96 -3.95
CA ALA A 40 3.44 3.52 -4.60
C ALA A 40 2.90 4.62 -5.53
N TYR A 41 2.50 4.21 -6.72
CA TYR A 41 1.81 5.06 -7.70
C TYR A 41 0.37 4.57 -7.82
N LEU A 42 -0.58 5.38 -7.36
CA LEU A 42 -1.97 4.99 -7.21
C LEU A 42 -2.81 5.47 -8.39
N GLU A 43 -3.52 4.55 -9.04
CA GLU A 43 -4.55 4.85 -10.03
C GLU A 43 -5.89 4.27 -9.56
N ARG A 44 -6.55 4.98 -8.66
CA ARG A 44 -7.81 4.58 -8.06
C ARG A 44 -8.90 4.30 -9.11
N GLU A 45 -9.00 5.13 -10.13
CA GLU A 45 -10.00 5.04 -11.19
C GLU A 45 -9.93 3.70 -11.93
N ASN A 46 -8.73 3.13 -12.03
CA ASN A 46 -8.45 1.85 -12.65
C ASN A 46 -8.30 0.70 -11.64
N ASN A 47 -8.56 0.97 -10.36
CA ASN A 47 -8.32 0.03 -9.26
C ASN A 47 -6.94 -0.62 -9.35
N THR A 48 -5.90 0.20 -9.47
CA THR A 48 -4.53 -0.27 -9.71
C THR A 48 -3.51 0.48 -8.87
N ILE A 49 -2.52 -0.25 -8.38
CA ILE A 49 -1.35 0.27 -7.69
C ILE A 49 -0.11 -0.17 -8.47
N TYR A 50 0.75 0.80 -8.82
CA TYR A 50 1.98 0.53 -9.56
C TYR A 50 3.22 0.75 -8.71
N PHE A 51 4.26 0.02 -9.04
CA PHE A 51 5.62 0.21 -8.56
C PHE A 51 6.60 0.11 -9.72
N LEU A 52 7.79 0.66 -9.55
CA LEU A 52 8.87 0.60 -10.54
C LEU A 52 10.07 -0.19 -9.96
N PRO A 53 10.01 -1.53 -9.92
CA PRO A 53 11.08 -2.37 -9.42
C PRO A 53 12.27 -2.45 -10.37
N ASP A 54 13.40 -2.86 -9.81
CA ASP A 54 14.64 -3.17 -10.53
C ASP A 54 14.63 -4.65 -10.96
N ALA A 55 14.69 -4.90 -12.27
CA ALA A 55 14.72 -6.25 -12.84
C ALA A 55 15.90 -7.09 -12.33
N ARG A 56 17.03 -6.47 -11.96
CA ARG A 56 18.21 -7.15 -11.43
C ARG A 56 18.01 -7.78 -10.06
N ARG A 57 16.90 -7.48 -9.38
CA ARG A 57 16.62 -7.96 -8.02
C ARG A 57 15.68 -9.17 -7.97
N HIS A 58 15.48 -9.86 -9.09
CA HIS A 58 14.77 -11.15 -9.21
C HIS A 58 13.31 -11.18 -8.70
N LYS A 59 12.68 -10.04 -8.48
CA LYS A 59 11.26 -9.98 -8.07
C LYS A 59 10.32 -10.52 -9.14
N ASP A 60 10.71 -10.39 -10.40
CA ASP A 60 9.91 -10.82 -11.53
C ASP A 60 9.64 -12.32 -11.45
N GLU A 61 10.65 -13.12 -11.11
CA GLU A 61 10.52 -14.57 -10.97
C GLU A 61 9.68 -14.97 -9.75
N GLU A 62 9.83 -14.26 -8.64
CA GLU A 62 9.04 -14.47 -7.42
C GLU A 62 7.54 -14.26 -7.71
N ILE A 63 7.21 -13.17 -8.40
CA ILE A 63 5.83 -12.78 -8.71
C ILE A 63 5.19 -13.69 -9.76
N VAL A 64 5.93 -14.13 -10.76
CA VAL A 64 5.44 -15.09 -11.76
C VAL A 64 5.05 -16.41 -11.09
N ARG A 65 5.83 -16.86 -10.11
CA ARG A 65 5.55 -18.09 -9.36
C ARG A 65 4.39 -17.93 -8.38
N ASN A 66 4.33 -16.79 -7.69
CA ASN A 66 3.34 -16.49 -6.66
C ASN A 66 2.84 -15.05 -6.84
N PRO A 67 1.78 -14.84 -7.63
CA PRO A 67 1.30 -13.50 -7.93
C PRO A 67 0.54 -12.82 -6.78
N GLY A 68 0.18 -13.55 -5.73
CA GLY A 68 -0.43 -12.97 -4.54
C GLY A 68 0.56 -12.15 -3.72
N VAL A 69 0.22 -10.89 -3.46
CA VAL A 69 1.07 -9.94 -2.73
C VAL A 69 0.28 -9.20 -1.66
N ASN A 70 1.00 -8.68 -0.68
CA ASN A 70 0.44 -7.73 0.28
C ASN A 70 1.23 -6.43 0.26
N LEU A 71 0.52 -5.32 0.43
CA LEU A 71 1.06 -3.98 0.60
C LEU A 71 0.68 -3.47 1.98
N SER A 72 1.66 -3.05 2.76
CA SER A 72 1.42 -2.42 4.06
C SER A 72 1.86 -0.97 4.01
N PHE A 73 0.91 -0.06 4.11
CA PHE A 73 1.14 1.38 4.26
C PHE A 73 1.07 1.72 5.74
N ALA A 74 2.03 2.47 6.24
CA ALA A 74 2.09 2.81 7.66
C ALA A 74 2.53 4.25 7.89
N ASP A 75 1.75 4.99 8.63
CA ASP A 75 2.10 6.26 9.25
C ASP A 75 2.05 6.08 10.77
N ALA A 76 3.19 5.72 11.34
CA ALA A 76 3.28 5.45 12.77
C ALA A 76 3.11 6.73 13.61
N GLY A 77 3.44 7.90 13.05
CA GLY A 77 3.27 9.19 13.72
C GLY A 77 1.81 9.52 13.96
N ASP A 78 0.98 9.35 12.96
CA ASP A 78 -0.46 9.58 13.03
C ASP A 78 -1.27 8.30 13.35
N GLN A 79 -0.59 7.17 13.55
CA GLN A 79 -1.21 5.85 13.80
C GLN A 79 -2.26 5.47 12.75
N LYS A 80 -1.91 5.64 11.48
CA LYS A 80 -2.74 5.28 10.34
C LYS A 80 -2.08 4.17 9.54
N TYR A 81 -2.82 3.14 9.24
CA TYR A 81 -2.29 1.95 8.56
C TYR A 81 -3.29 1.45 7.52
N VAL A 82 -2.76 0.92 6.43
CA VAL A 82 -3.57 0.20 5.42
C VAL A 82 -2.83 -1.06 5.01
N SER A 83 -3.50 -2.19 5.09
CA SER A 83 -3.03 -3.46 4.55
C SER A 83 -3.86 -3.82 3.33
N VAL A 84 -3.23 -4.03 2.19
CA VAL A 84 -3.88 -4.35 0.93
C VAL A 84 -3.40 -5.69 0.42
N THR A 85 -4.33 -6.56 0.05
CA THR A 85 -4.02 -7.79 -0.65
C THR A 85 -4.42 -7.67 -2.12
N GLY A 86 -3.58 -8.13 -3.01
CA GLY A 86 -3.82 -8.02 -4.43
C GLY A 86 -3.05 -9.07 -5.24
N THR A 87 -3.28 -9.02 -6.55
CA THR A 87 -2.59 -9.85 -7.53
C THR A 87 -1.64 -8.98 -8.34
N ALA A 88 -0.39 -9.44 -8.48
CA ALA A 88 0.67 -8.71 -9.12
C ALA A 88 1.04 -9.28 -10.50
N VAL A 89 1.34 -8.38 -11.44
CA VAL A 89 1.88 -8.69 -12.76
C VAL A 89 3.07 -7.80 -13.03
N VAL A 90 4.18 -8.37 -13.48
CA VAL A 90 5.38 -7.63 -13.91
C VAL A 90 5.38 -7.50 -15.43
N SER A 91 5.69 -6.32 -15.92
CA SER A 91 5.84 -6.06 -17.35
C SER A 91 6.99 -5.08 -17.64
N ASN A 92 7.39 -5.03 -18.92
CA ASN A 92 8.34 -4.05 -19.43
C ASN A 92 7.64 -3.00 -20.30
N ASP A 93 6.53 -2.47 -19.81
CA ASP A 93 5.77 -1.42 -20.50
C ASP A 93 6.49 -0.07 -20.39
N ARG A 94 7.24 0.26 -21.43
CA ARG A 94 8.07 1.48 -21.48
C ARG A 94 7.22 2.77 -21.47
N ALA A 95 6.04 2.74 -22.06
CA ALA A 95 5.13 3.87 -22.06
C ALA A 95 4.60 4.15 -20.64
N LYS A 96 4.20 3.10 -19.93
CA LYS A 96 3.76 3.22 -18.53
C LYS A 96 4.90 3.66 -17.61
N ILE A 97 6.13 3.18 -17.82
CA ILE A 97 7.31 3.63 -17.07
C ILE A 97 7.49 5.15 -17.22
N LYS A 98 7.43 5.66 -18.45
CA LYS A 98 7.56 7.11 -18.72
C LYS A 98 6.44 7.91 -18.06
N GLU A 99 5.21 7.42 -18.12
CA GLU A 99 4.04 8.05 -17.48
C GLU A 99 4.20 8.14 -15.97
N LEU A 100 4.65 7.08 -15.33
CA LEU A 100 4.83 7.00 -13.88
C LEU A 100 6.11 7.69 -13.39
N PHE A 101 7.04 8.00 -14.29
CA PHE A 101 8.36 8.56 -13.93
C PHE A 101 8.23 9.98 -13.39
N SER A 102 8.22 10.11 -12.08
CA SER A 102 8.01 11.34 -11.33
C SER A 102 9.10 11.53 -10.28
N THR A 103 8.96 12.54 -9.42
CA THR A 103 9.95 12.85 -8.38
C THR A 103 10.36 11.65 -7.53
N PRO A 104 9.46 10.78 -7.04
CA PRO A 104 9.88 9.59 -6.30
C PRO A 104 10.75 8.63 -7.12
N ALA A 105 10.44 8.43 -8.40
CA ALA A 105 11.24 7.58 -9.27
C ALA A 105 12.65 8.15 -9.51
N LYS A 106 12.76 9.48 -9.64
CA LYS A 106 14.04 10.17 -9.84
C LYS A 106 15.01 10.04 -8.67
N ALA A 107 14.52 9.69 -7.50
CA ALA A 107 15.38 9.41 -6.35
C ALA A 107 16.14 8.08 -6.49
N TRP A 108 15.65 7.16 -7.32
CA TRP A 108 16.17 5.81 -7.48
C TRP A 108 16.72 5.50 -8.87
N TRP A 109 16.30 6.29 -9.87
CA TRP A 109 16.61 6.08 -11.27
C TRP A 109 17.04 7.39 -11.93
N ASP A 110 18.11 7.33 -12.69
CA ASP A 110 18.62 8.51 -13.41
C ASP A 110 17.74 8.88 -14.61
N SER A 111 17.09 7.90 -15.22
CA SER A 111 16.27 8.08 -16.42
C SER A 111 15.16 7.05 -16.53
N ALA A 112 14.01 7.47 -17.08
CA ALA A 112 12.92 6.56 -17.46
C ALA A 112 13.32 5.57 -18.57
N GLU A 113 14.42 5.83 -19.29
CA GLU A 113 14.95 4.95 -20.33
C GLU A 113 15.81 3.81 -19.80
N ASP A 114 16.10 3.76 -18.48
CA ASP A 114 16.91 2.70 -17.89
C ASP A 114 16.28 1.33 -18.20
N PRO A 115 17.03 0.42 -18.87
CA PRO A 115 16.50 -0.87 -19.29
C PRO A 115 16.18 -1.83 -18.14
N ASN A 116 16.65 -1.53 -16.92
CA ASN A 116 16.40 -2.36 -15.73
C ASN A 116 15.10 -2.01 -15.02
N ILE A 117 14.44 -0.91 -15.36
CA ILE A 117 13.14 -0.58 -14.78
C ILE A 117 12.08 -1.54 -15.32
N ARG A 118 11.24 -2.02 -14.43
CA ARG A 118 10.01 -2.78 -14.75
C ARG A 118 8.79 -2.04 -14.20
N VAL A 119 7.63 -2.42 -14.68
CA VAL A 119 6.33 -2.04 -14.10
C VAL A 119 5.81 -3.23 -13.31
N LEU A 120 5.55 -3.01 -12.05
CA LEU A 120 4.78 -3.93 -11.23
C LEU A 120 3.37 -3.37 -11.10
N LYS A 121 2.41 -4.05 -11.69
CA LYS A 121 0.98 -3.71 -11.61
C LYS A 121 0.31 -4.60 -10.60
N ILE A 122 -0.34 -3.99 -9.60
CA ILE A 122 -1.11 -4.70 -8.58
C ILE A 122 -2.57 -4.34 -8.72
N THR A 123 -3.42 -5.36 -8.82
CA THR A 123 -4.87 -5.23 -8.76
C THR A 123 -5.30 -5.62 -7.35
N PRO A 124 -5.66 -4.65 -6.50
CA PRO A 124 -6.12 -4.94 -5.15
C PRO A 124 -7.53 -5.54 -5.19
N TYR A 125 -7.82 -6.47 -4.28
CA TYR A 125 -9.17 -7.03 -4.12
C TYR A 125 -9.68 -6.98 -2.68
N ASP A 126 -8.79 -6.80 -1.71
CA ASP A 126 -9.11 -6.73 -0.29
C ASP A 126 -8.20 -5.74 0.41
N ALA A 127 -8.75 -4.94 1.30
CA ALA A 127 -7.99 -4.05 2.15
C ALA A 127 -8.58 -3.96 3.56
N GLU A 128 -7.70 -3.74 4.52
CA GLU A 128 -8.07 -3.39 5.88
C GLU A 128 -7.32 -2.11 6.26
N PHE A 129 -8.00 -1.18 6.90
CA PHE A 129 -7.36 0.05 7.36
C PHE A 129 -7.68 0.37 8.82
N TRP A 130 -6.75 1.06 9.44
CA TRP A 130 -6.85 1.61 10.79
C TRP A 130 -6.66 3.12 10.69
N ASP A 131 -7.71 3.85 10.99
CA ASP A 131 -7.74 5.31 10.91
C ASP A 131 -7.95 5.89 12.31
N SER A 132 -6.85 5.99 13.06
CA SER A 132 -6.92 6.52 14.41
C SER A 132 -6.93 8.06 14.41
N PRO A 133 -7.39 8.68 15.51
CA PRO A 133 -7.43 10.14 15.63
C PRO A 133 -6.05 10.81 15.79
N GLY A 134 -4.95 10.05 15.66
CA GLY A 134 -3.59 10.51 15.84
C GLY A 134 -2.98 10.05 17.17
N SER A 135 -1.63 10.05 17.23
CA SER A 135 -0.91 9.44 18.35
C SER A 135 -1.17 10.12 19.69
N VAL A 136 -1.16 11.45 19.73
CA VAL A 136 -1.36 12.20 20.99
C VAL A 136 -2.77 11.94 21.56
N ILE A 137 -3.79 12.01 20.72
CA ILE A 137 -5.19 11.76 21.13
C ILE A 137 -5.35 10.30 21.56
N SER A 138 -4.74 9.37 20.84
CA SER A 138 -4.77 7.94 21.17
C SER A 138 -4.12 7.65 22.53
N TYR A 139 -2.96 8.23 22.81
CA TYR A 139 -2.32 8.08 24.12
C TYR A 139 -3.15 8.68 25.26
N VAL A 140 -3.78 9.84 25.06
CA VAL A 140 -4.68 10.44 26.04
C VAL A 140 -5.89 9.55 26.30
N LYS A 141 -6.51 9.00 25.24
CA LYS A 141 -7.64 8.06 25.35
C LYS A 141 -7.24 6.77 26.06
N MET A 142 -6.06 6.21 25.75
CA MET A 142 -5.57 5.00 26.42
C MET A 142 -5.31 5.25 27.91
N ALA A 143 -4.69 6.37 28.26
CA ALA A 143 -4.46 6.73 29.67
C ALA A 143 -5.76 6.91 30.44
N ALA A 144 -6.76 7.60 29.87
CA ALA A 144 -8.08 7.76 30.47
C ALA A 144 -8.79 6.41 30.63
N ALA A 145 -8.71 5.54 29.62
CA ALA A 145 -9.31 4.19 29.68
C ALA A 145 -8.68 3.31 30.76
N ALA A 146 -7.35 3.40 30.95
CA ALA A 146 -6.64 2.68 32.02
C ALA A 146 -7.11 3.11 33.43
N ILE A 147 -7.44 4.39 33.60
CA ILE A 147 -7.93 4.91 34.88
C ILE A 147 -9.40 4.53 35.10
N THR A 148 -10.23 4.59 34.07
CA THR A 148 -11.67 4.35 34.16
C THR A 148 -12.09 2.89 34.01
N GLY A 149 -11.17 2.01 33.57
CA GLY A 149 -11.46 0.60 33.29
C GLY A 149 -12.31 0.36 32.03
N THR A 150 -12.40 1.36 31.15
CA THR A 150 -13.14 1.30 29.89
C THR A 150 -12.21 0.97 28.73
N HIS A 151 -12.78 0.52 27.60
CA HIS A 151 -12.00 0.35 26.37
C HIS A 151 -11.88 1.69 25.63
N PRO A 152 -10.66 2.09 25.19
CA PRO A 152 -10.49 3.34 24.46
C PRO A 152 -11.06 3.20 23.03
N ASP A 153 -11.73 4.25 22.57
CA ASP A 153 -12.03 4.41 21.16
C ASP A 153 -10.79 4.98 20.45
N LEU A 154 -10.08 4.13 19.72
CA LEU A 154 -8.84 4.47 19.01
C LEU A 154 -9.05 4.73 17.52
N GLY A 155 -10.30 4.91 17.09
CA GLY A 155 -10.66 5.19 15.71
C GLY A 155 -11.20 3.98 14.95
N ASP A 156 -11.37 4.16 13.65
CA ASP A 156 -11.98 3.16 12.77
C ASP A 156 -11.02 2.08 12.34
N ASN A 157 -11.46 0.83 12.47
CA ASN A 157 -10.87 -0.31 11.79
C ASN A 157 -11.93 -0.90 10.85
N ARG A 158 -11.63 -0.97 9.56
CA ARG A 158 -12.55 -1.42 8.52
C ARG A 158 -11.88 -2.34 7.53
N THR A 159 -12.57 -3.39 7.16
CA THR A 159 -12.21 -4.25 6.03
C THR A 159 -13.08 -3.88 4.84
N VAL A 160 -12.47 -3.75 3.67
CA VAL A 160 -13.14 -3.33 2.44
C VAL A 160 -12.74 -4.19 1.26
N THR A 161 -13.68 -4.45 0.36
CA THR A 161 -13.41 -4.98 -0.97
C THR A 161 -12.97 -3.84 -1.88
N MET A 162 -11.88 -4.03 -2.60
CA MET A 162 -11.29 -3.03 -3.47
C MET A 162 -11.74 -3.21 -4.93
#